data_d7b86d369b8e912409f2cfd2b7e7698e
#
_entry.id   d7b86d369b8e912409f2cfd2b7e7698e
#
_cell.length_a   1.000
_cell.length_b   1.000
_cell.length_c   1.000
_cell.angle_alpha   90.00
_cell.angle_beta   90.00
_cell.angle_gamma   90.00
#
_symmetry.space_group_name_H-M   'P 1'
#
loop_
_entity.id
_entity.type
_entity.pdbx_description
1 polymer ?
#
loop_
_entity_poly.entity_id
_entity_poly.type
_entity_poly.pdbx_seq_one_letter_code
_entity_poly.pdbx_strand_id
1 'polypeptide(L)'
;MHEATYPALTQSITQHLAPLRKSQQATMAGFGAMAKAAMADGALSEKQKELIALGISVSQRCAGCIGFHVKTLRRLGTTQAEFEETLGVAVYMGGGPAAMYAAEAMQAWEQFAPT
;
A
#
# COMPACT_ATOMS: atom_id res chain seq x y z
N MET A 1 0.39 4.49 18.05
CA MET A 1 0.72 3.54 17.16
C MET A 1 2.09 3.70 16.56
N HIS A 2 2.28 4.30 15.41
CA HIS A 2 3.62 4.55 14.92
C HIS A 2 4.06 5.94 15.33
N GLU A 3 5.13 6.04 16.09
CA GLU A 3 5.77 7.32 16.29
C GLU A 3 6.54 7.72 15.01
N ALA A 4 6.97 6.72 14.24
CA ALA A 4 7.64 6.93 12.98
C ALA A 4 6.61 7.19 11.86
N THR A 5 7.05 7.93 10.84
CA THR A 5 6.20 8.21 9.67
C THR A 5 6.11 6.99 8.75
N TYR A 6 5.14 6.98 7.85
CA TYR A 6 5.03 5.94 6.83
C TYR A 6 6.22 5.92 5.86
N PRO A 7 6.77 7.07 5.42
CA PRO A 7 8.04 7.02 4.68
C PRO A 7 9.17 6.34 5.45
N ALA A 8 9.31 6.59 6.75
CA ALA A 8 10.31 5.92 7.57
C ALA A 8 10.02 4.43 7.72
N LEU A 9 8.76 4.05 7.85
CA LEU A 9 8.36 2.65 7.95
C LEU A 9 8.70 1.88 6.68
N THR A 10 8.34 2.40 5.50
CA THR A 10 8.63 1.73 4.23
C THR A 10 10.13 1.62 4.00
N GLN A 11 10.89 2.64 4.38
CA GLN A 11 12.36 2.61 4.29
C GLN A 11 12.93 1.52 5.20
N SER A 12 12.45 1.44 6.43
CA SER A 12 12.89 0.41 7.39
C SER A 12 12.58 -0.99 6.88
N ILE A 13 11.38 -1.22 6.35
CA ILE A 13 10.99 -2.52 5.79
C ILE A 13 11.92 -2.89 4.64
N THR A 14 12.19 -1.96 3.72
CA THR A 14 13.09 -2.20 2.59
C THR A 14 14.47 -2.61 3.07
N GLN A 15 15.00 -1.93 4.09
CA GLN A 15 16.31 -2.25 4.66
C GLN A 15 16.34 -3.66 5.27
N HIS A 16 15.29 -4.02 6.00
CA HIS A 16 15.24 -5.32 6.69
C HIS A 16 14.89 -6.48 5.76
N LEU A 17 14.25 -6.20 4.61
CA LEU A 17 14.02 -7.20 3.59
C LEU A 17 15.29 -7.51 2.77
N ALA A 18 16.27 -6.62 2.72
CA ALA A 18 17.46 -6.82 1.90
C ALA A 18 18.19 -8.13 2.23
N PRO A 19 18.48 -8.45 3.52
CA PRO A 19 19.11 -9.74 3.85
C PRO A 19 18.23 -10.93 3.48
N LEU A 20 16.92 -10.82 3.67
CA LEU A 20 15.98 -11.90 3.34
C LEU A 20 15.93 -12.13 1.83
N ARG A 21 15.95 -11.08 1.02
CA ARG A 21 16.02 -11.21 -0.44
C ARG A 21 17.26 -11.98 -0.87
N LYS A 22 18.34 -11.85 -0.12
CA LYS A 22 19.60 -12.53 -0.41
C LYS A 22 19.54 -13.99 0.01
N SER A 23 19.03 -14.28 1.22
CA SER A 23 18.96 -15.64 1.74
C SER A 23 17.83 -16.46 1.13
N GLN A 24 16.72 -15.82 0.74
CA GLN A 24 15.55 -16.47 0.15
C GLN A 24 15.31 -15.93 -1.27
N GLN A 25 16.35 -15.92 -2.07
CA GLN A 25 16.37 -15.27 -3.37
C GLN A 25 15.28 -15.77 -4.31
N ALA A 26 15.13 -17.09 -4.43
CA ALA A 26 14.14 -17.67 -5.33
C ALA A 26 12.70 -17.32 -4.90
N THR A 27 12.43 -17.41 -3.62
CA THR A 27 11.11 -17.08 -3.06
C THR A 27 10.78 -15.61 -3.28
N MET A 28 11.71 -14.73 -2.95
CA MET A 28 11.48 -13.29 -3.07
C MET A 28 11.40 -12.85 -4.53
N ALA A 29 12.20 -13.45 -5.40
CA ALA A 29 12.13 -13.18 -6.85
C ALA A 29 10.78 -13.65 -7.42
N GLY A 30 10.29 -14.81 -6.97
CA GLY A 30 8.98 -15.31 -7.38
C GLY A 30 7.85 -14.40 -6.96
N PHE A 31 7.91 -13.92 -5.72
CA PHE A 31 6.93 -12.94 -5.22
C PHE A 31 6.95 -11.66 -6.04
N GLY A 32 8.14 -11.12 -6.32
CA GLY A 32 8.29 -9.91 -7.13
C GLY A 32 7.77 -10.08 -8.54
N ALA A 33 8.03 -11.24 -9.18
CA ALA A 33 7.50 -11.55 -10.50
C ALA A 33 5.98 -11.64 -10.49
N MET A 34 5.40 -12.27 -9.46
CA MET A 34 3.95 -12.35 -9.29
C MET A 34 3.34 -10.94 -9.13
N ALA A 35 3.93 -10.11 -8.30
CA ALA A 35 3.47 -8.75 -8.08
C ALA A 35 3.49 -7.93 -9.38
N LYS A 36 4.58 -8.03 -10.13
CA LYS A 36 4.73 -7.32 -11.41
C LYS A 36 3.67 -7.76 -12.41
N ALA A 37 3.42 -9.06 -12.50
CA ALA A 37 2.40 -9.60 -13.41
C ALA A 37 1.00 -9.16 -13.00
N ALA A 38 0.70 -9.23 -11.70
CA ALA A 38 -0.62 -8.86 -11.20
C ALA A 38 -0.93 -7.38 -11.40
N MET A 39 0.06 -6.51 -11.30
CA MET A 39 -0.14 -5.07 -11.34
C MET A 39 0.06 -4.44 -12.72
N ALA A 40 0.38 -5.23 -13.73
CA ALA A 40 0.54 -4.73 -15.09
C ALA A 40 -0.78 -4.21 -15.65
N ASP A 41 -0.71 -3.15 -16.47
CA ASP A 41 -1.91 -2.64 -17.14
C ASP A 41 -2.58 -3.72 -17.99
N GLY A 42 -3.89 -3.80 -17.87
CA GLY A 42 -4.71 -4.73 -18.61
C GLY A 42 -6.10 -4.14 -18.77
N ALA A 43 -7.16 -4.96 -18.57
CA ALA A 43 -8.51 -4.44 -18.50
C ALA A 43 -8.66 -3.40 -17.40
N LEU A 44 -7.91 -3.57 -16.31
CA LEU A 44 -7.77 -2.57 -15.26
C LEU A 44 -6.40 -1.91 -15.37
N SER A 45 -6.33 -0.61 -15.15
CA SER A 45 -5.06 0.11 -15.11
C SER A 45 -4.27 -0.24 -13.86
N GLU A 46 -2.97 0.04 -13.86
CA GLU A 46 -2.15 -0.10 -12.67
C GLU A 46 -2.74 0.70 -11.50
N LYS A 47 -3.21 1.92 -11.75
CA LYS A 47 -3.82 2.75 -10.72
C LYS A 47 -5.05 2.08 -10.10
N GLN A 48 -5.94 1.53 -10.94
CA GLN A 48 -7.12 0.81 -10.44
C GLN A 48 -6.72 -0.39 -9.60
N LYS A 49 -5.72 -1.14 -10.04
CA LYS A 49 -5.20 -2.30 -9.29
C LYS A 49 -4.57 -1.87 -7.96
N GLU A 50 -3.86 -0.75 -7.94
CA GLU A 50 -3.28 -0.22 -6.70
C GLU A 50 -4.36 0.25 -5.73
N LEU A 51 -5.47 0.79 -6.22
CA LEU A 51 -6.61 1.14 -5.36
C LEU A 51 -7.25 -0.11 -4.75
N ILE A 52 -7.36 -1.20 -5.52
CA ILE A 52 -7.83 -2.49 -5.00
C ILE A 52 -6.87 -2.97 -3.90
N ALA A 53 -5.57 -2.89 -4.15
CA ALA A 53 -4.56 -3.31 -3.18
C ALA A 53 -4.62 -2.46 -1.91
N LEU A 54 -4.89 -1.17 -2.02
CA LEU A 54 -5.08 -0.29 -0.87
C LEU A 54 -6.25 -0.76 -0.01
N GLY A 55 -7.40 -1.04 -0.62
CA GLY A 55 -8.58 -1.51 0.10
C GLY A 55 -8.32 -2.81 0.84
N ILE A 56 -7.62 -3.74 0.19
CA ILE A 56 -7.25 -5.02 0.80
C ILE A 56 -6.26 -4.80 1.95
N SER A 57 -5.28 -3.90 1.77
CA SER A 57 -4.29 -3.58 2.79
C SER A 57 -4.92 -3.06 4.07
N VAL A 58 -5.93 -2.19 3.93
CA VAL A 58 -6.71 -1.67 5.05
C VAL A 58 -7.47 -2.80 5.74
N SER A 59 -8.14 -3.66 4.97
CA SER A 59 -8.90 -4.80 5.51
C SER A 59 -8.01 -5.81 6.22
N GLN A 60 -6.80 -6.03 5.72
CA GLN A 60 -5.83 -6.96 6.31
C GLN A 60 -5.02 -6.32 7.45
N ARG A 61 -5.24 -5.04 7.75
CA ARG A 61 -4.55 -4.32 8.83
C ARG A 61 -3.04 -4.37 8.67
N CYS A 62 -2.57 -4.12 7.45
CA CYS A 62 -1.15 -4.23 7.12
C CYS A 62 -0.56 -2.84 6.92
N ALA A 63 0.08 -2.30 7.95
CA ALA A 63 0.66 -0.96 7.89
C ALA A 63 1.72 -0.84 6.80
N GLY A 64 2.60 -1.84 6.68
CA GLY A 64 3.61 -1.86 5.63
C GLY A 64 3.00 -1.85 4.24
N CYS A 65 1.96 -2.67 4.02
CA CYS A 65 1.24 -2.72 2.75
C CYS A 65 0.62 -1.35 2.43
N ILE A 66 -0.04 -0.74 3.41
CA ILE A 66 -0.61 0.61 3.27
C ILE A 66 0.48 1.58 2.82
N GLY A 67 1.62 1.58 3.50
CA GLY A 67 2.72 2.49 3.18
C GLY A 67 3.19 2.36 1.73
N PHE A 68 3.46 1.14 1.28
CA PHE A 68 3.96 0.91 -0.07
C PHE A 68 2.92 1.24 -1.14
N HIS A 69 1.65 0.86 -0.93
CA HIS A 69 0.61 1.14 -1.92
C HIS A 69 0.25 2.62 -1.97
N VAL A 70 0.22 3.32 -0.84
CA VAL A 70 0.00 4.77 -0.82
C VAL A 70 1.13 5.50 -1.54
N LYS A 71 2.37 5.10 -1.31
CA LYS A 71 3.53 5.66 -2.00
C LYS A 71 3.38 5.52 -3.52
N THR A 72 3.00 4.33 -3.98
CA THR A 72 2.78 4.05 -5.40
C THR A 72 1.62 4.87 -5.96
N LEU A 73 0.50 4.95 -5.23
CA LEU A 73 -0.66 5.72 -5.67
C LEU A 73 -0.34 7.21 -5.82
N ARG A 74 0.49 7.77 -4.94
CA ARG A 74 0.96 9.14 -5.09
C ARG A 74 1.78 9.29 -6.37
N ARG A 75 2.68 8.36 -6.64
CA ARG A 75 3.49 8.38 -7.86
C ARG A 75 2.63 8.32 -9.13
N LEU A 76 1.53 7.57 -9.08
CA LEU A 76 0.62 7.39 -10.21
C LEU A 76 -0.35 8.57 -10.41
N GLY A 77 -0.26 9.61 -9.59
CA GLY A 77 -1.11 10.79 -9.72
C GLY A 77 -2.56 10.57 -9.32
N THR A 78 -2.81 9.62 -8.42
CA THR A 78 -4.14 9.35 -7.90
C THR A 78 -4.72 10.60 -7.25
N THR A 79 -5.99 10.90 -7.50
CA THR A 79 -6.66 12.02 -6.85
C THR A 79 -7.05 11.67 -5.42
N GLN A 80 -7.20 12.69 -4.59
CA GLN A 80 -7.66 12.49 -3.22
C GLN A 80 -9.06 11.86 -3.19
N ALA A 81 -9.92 12.25 -4.11
CA ALA A 81 -11.27 11.69 -4.20
C ALA A 81 -11.23 10.18 -4.50
N GLU A 82 -10.41 9.77 -5.46
CA GLU A 82 -10.24 8.34 -5.77
C GLU A 82 -9.73 7.56 -4.56
N PHE A 83 -8.76 8.13 -3.88
CA PHE A 83 -8.17 7.53 -2.69
C PHE A 83 -9.21 7.37 -1.57
N GLU A 84 -9.94 8.44 -1.27
CA GLU A 84 -10.92 8.43 -0.19
C GLU A 84 -12.12 7.54 -0.48
N GLU A 85 -12.59 7.50 -1.72
CA GLU A 85 -13.72 6.62 -2.07
C GLU A 85 -13.33 5.15 -1.93
N THR A 86 -12.10 4.80 -2.25
CA THR A 86 -11.58 3.45 -2.04
C THR A 86 -11.58 3.10 -0.54
N LEU A 87 -11.15 4.03 0.31
CA LEU A 87 -11.18 3.84 1.76
C LEU A 87 -12.62 3.67 2.26
N GLY A 88 -13.56 4.42 1.69
CA GLY A 88 -14.97 4.28 2.03
C GLY A 88 -15.49 2.87 1.81
N VAL A 89 -15.13 2.24 0.70
CA VAL A 89 -15.50 0.84 0.42
C VAL A 89 -14.88 -0.09 1.45
N ALA A 90 -13.61 0.12 1.78
CA ALA A 90 -12.90 -0.72 2.76
C ALA A 90 -13.55 -0.62 4.15
N VAL A 91 -13.97 0.57 4.55
CA VAL A 91 -14.67 0.79 5.83
C VAL A 91 -16.02 0.08 5.83
N TYR A 92 -16.77 0.19 4.75
CA TYR A 92 -18.07 -0.49 4.61
C TYR A 92 -17.91 -2.00 4.79
N MET A 93 -16.90 -2.58 4.15
CA MET A 93 -16.70 -4.03 4.18
C MET A 93 -16.07 -4.52 5.49
N GLY A 94 -15.21 -3.73 6.11
CA GLY A 94 -14.41 -4.17 7.25
C GLY A 94 -14.85 -3.62 8.62
N GLY A 95 -15.75 -2.65 8.65
CA GLY A 95 -16.27 -2.10 9.90
C GLY A 95 -15.24 -1.27 10.67
N GLY A 96 -15.40 -1.24 12.01
CA GLY A 96 -14.59 -0.41 12.91
C GLY A 96 -13.08 -0.55 12.75
N PRO A 97 -12.52 -1.77 12.75
CA PRO A 97 -11.08 -1.93 12.55
C PRO A 97 -10.59 -1.36 11.22
N ALA A 98 -11.37 -1.50 10.15
CA ALA A 98 -11.02 -0.93 8.85
C ALA A 98 -11.05 0.60 8.90
N ALA A 99 -11.98 1.19 9.64
CA ALA A 99 -12.02 2.64 9.81
C ALA A 99 -10.75 3.16 10.48
N MET A 100 -10.23 2.44 11.49
CA MET A 100 -8.99 2.82 12.16
C MET A 100 -7.80 2.77 11.19
N TYR A 101 -7.72 1.72 10.37
CA TYR A 101 -6.63 1.61 9.39
C TYR A 101 -6.84 2.53 8.19
N ALA A 102 -8.08 2.90 7.85
CA ALA A 102 -8.34 3.94 6.86
C ALA A 102 -7.79 5.29 7.31
N ALA A 103 -7.90 5.61 8.61
CA ALA A 103 -7.30 6.81 9.18
C ALA A 103 -5.77 6.79 9.02
N GLU A 104 -5.15 5.62 9.21
CA GLU A 104 -3.72 5.47 8.98
C GLU A 104 -3.35 5.65 7.51
N ALA A 105 -4.19 5.14 6.61
CA ALA A 105 -3.97 5.36 5.18
C ALA A 105 -4.05 6.85 4.82
N MET A 106 -4.96 7.59 5.44
CA MET A 106 -5.03 9.04 5.27
C MET A 106 -3.78 9.73 5.78
N GLN A 107 -3.21 9.27 6.88
CA GLN A 107 -1.95 9.79 7.40
C GLN A 107 -0.80 9.52 6.42
N ALA A 108 -0.72 8.30 5.89
CA ALA A 108 0.27 7.94 4.89
C ALA A 108 0.14 8.81 3.63
N TRP A 109 -1.10 9.06 3.20
CA TRP A 109 -1.38 9.91 2.05
C TRP A 109 -0.80 11.31 2.23
N GLU A 110 -0.99 11.92 3.40
CA GLU A 110 -0.38 13.21 3.71
C GLU A 110 1.15 13.16 3.72
N GLN A 111 1.70 12.11 4.33
CA GLN A 111 3.15 11.98 4.50
C GLN A 111 3.88 11.72 3.19
N PHE A 112 3.22 11.10 2.21
CA PHE A 112 3.76 10.87 0.88
C PHE A 112 3.38 11.97 -0.12
N ALA A 113 2.80 13.06 0.33
CA ALA A 113 2.45 14.16 -0.56
C ALA A 113 3.71 14.70 -1.25
N PRO A 114 3.63 15.07 -2.54
CA PRO A 114 4.75 15.70 -3.23
C PRO A 114 5.13 17.01 -2.55
N THR A 115 6.43 17.29 -2.46
CA THR A 115 6.95 18.53 -1.87
C THR A 115 7.09 19.64 -2.90
#